data_abe6bef019781352e7a9c25d23fd0a96
#
_entry.id   abe6bef019781352e7a9c25d23fd0a96
#
_cell.length_a   1.000
_cell.length_b   1.000
_cell.length_c   1.000
_cell.angle_alpha   90.00
_cell.angle_beta   90.00
_cell.angle_gamma   90.00
#
_symmetry.space_group_name_H-M   'P 1'
#
loop_
_entity.id
_entity.type
_entity.pdbx_description
1 polymer ?
#
loop_
_entity_poly.entity_id
_entity_poly.type
_entity_poly.pdbx_seq_one_letter_code
_entity_poly.pdbx_strand_id
1 'polypeptide(L)'
;MKKLLVIAAAILSFSAVNAQVAYLGFQSVTGKDKSGNTTISSSNSGFFLGGAMNFEIADGLGVQPGLEVGYSGRTENTVLGDDKFSMWGIKIPIDVNYGIELAPDFILSVYAGPSVYVGLSYNDKMGNTTYDWYGNTYNRLGLGLGMGAWCDIKDVIRVKVGYDLGLLNRAQDKDNRNYKESALMFSVGYLF
;
A
#
# COMPACT_ATOMS: atom_id res chain seq x y z
N MET A 1 -14.71 -9.62 -11.24
CA MET A 1 -14.26 -10.67 -10.31
C MET A 1 -13.23 -11.63 -10.92
N LYS A 2 -13.48 -12.30 -12.08
CA LYS A 2 -12.52 -13.25 -12.69
C LYS A 2 -11.14 -12.64 -13.01
N LYS A 3 -11.07 -11.40 -13.50
CA LYS A 3 -9.81 -10.72 -13.81
C LYS A 3 -8.96 -10.40 -12.56
N LEU A 4 -9.61 -10.10 -11.44
CA LEU A 4 -8.94 -9.85 -10.15
C LEU A 4 -8.33 -11.14 -9.56
N LEU A 5 -9.03 -12.26 -9.69
CA LEU A 5 -8.54 -13.58 -9.28
C LEU A 5 -7.31 -14.01 -10.08
N VAL A 6 -7.28 -13.72 -11.38
CA VAL A 6 -6.13 -14.03 -12.25
C VAL A 6 -4.92 -13.16 -11.88
N ILE A 7 -5.12 -11.88 -11.59
CA ILE A 7 -4.04 -10.98 -11.15
C ILE A 7 -3.51 -11.42 -9.78
N ALA A 8 -4.39 -11.70 -8.82
CA ALA A 8 -4.01 -12.21 -7.51
C ALA A 8 -3.27 -13.56 -7.61
N ALA A 9 -3.73 -14.48 -8.46
CA ALA A 9 -3.07 -15.75 -8.70
C ALA A 9 -1.69 -15.60 -9.38
N ALA A 10 -1.56 -14.66 -10.33
CA ALA A 10 -0.28 -14.36 -10.98
C ALA A 10 0.72 -13.73 -9.98
N ILE A 11 0.26 -12.86 -9.08
CA ILE A 11 1.09 -12.26 -8.04
C ILE A 11 1.52 -13.30 -7.02
N LEU A 12 0.60 -14.17 -6.58
CA LEU A 12 0.90 -15.27 -5.67
C LEU A 12 1.90 -16.26 -6.30
N SER A 13 1.77 -16.57 -7.58
CA SER A 13 2.71 -17.47 -8.26
C SER A 13 4.08 -16.82 -8.45
N PHE A 14 4.17 -15.52 -8.74
CA PHE A 14 5.45 -14.81 -8.85
C PHE A 14 6.14 -14.67 -7.49
N SER A 15 5.39 -14.39 -6.43
CA SER A 15 5.89 -14.32 -5.06
C SER A 15 6.37 -15.69 -4.56
N ALA A 16 5.63 -16.76 -4.84
CA ALA A 16 5.96 -18.10 -4.37
C ALA A 16 7.24 -18.69 -4.99
N VAL A 17 7.68 -18.20 -6.16
CA VAL A 17 8.86 -18.73 -6.85
C VAL A 17 10.14 -17.99 -6.47
N ASN A 18 10.08 -16.70 -6.09
CA ASN A 18 11.26 -15.85 -5.88
C ASN A 18 11.19 -14.96 -4.64
N ALA A 19 10.06 -14.91 -3.91
CA ALA A 19 9.99 -14.11 -2.71
C ALA A 19 10.69 -14.79 -1.55
N GLN A 20 11.45 -14.03 -0.79
CA GLN A 20 12.00 -14.47 0.49
C GLN A 20 11.03 -14.21 1.65
N VAL A 21 10.03 -13.38 1.43
CA VAL A 21 8.96 -13.12 2.38
C VAL A 21 7.63 -12.93 1.67
N ALA A 22 6.59 -13.59 2.15
CA ALA A 22 5.20 -13.31 1.80
C ALA A 22 4.48 -12.74 3.02
N TYR A 23 3.68 -11.71 2.85
CA TYR A 23 3.02 -11.04 3.98
C TYR A 23 1.58 -10.62 3.66
N LEU A 24 0.78 -10.61 4.71
CA LEU A 24 -0.59 -10.09 4.72
C LEU A 24 -0.67 -8.98 5.76
N GLY A 25 -1.35 -7.91 5.46
CA GLY A 25 -1.45 -6.78 6.37
C GLY A 25 -2.75 -6.01 6.29
N PHE A 26 -2.90 -5.12 7.27
CA PHE A 26 -3.94 -4.11 7.35
C PHE A 26 -3.34 -2.75 6.99
N GLN A 27 -4.13 -1.91 6.33
CA GLN A 27 -3.75 -0.54 6.00
C GLN A 27 -4.88 0.45 6.32
N SER A 28 -4.47 1.64 6.76
CA SER A 28 -5.33 2.81 6.86
C SER A 28 -4.82 3.88 5.90
N VAL A 29 -5.56 4.11 4.82
CA VAL A 29 -5.19 5.04 3.76
C VAL A 29 -5.91 6.36 3.98
N THR A 30 -5.17 7.45 4.10
CA THR A 30 -5.71 8.81 4.25
C THR A 30 -5.45 9.60 2.98
N GLY A 31 -6.52 9.98 2.30
CA GLY A 31 -6.52 10.92 1.18
C GLY A 31 -6.70 12.36 1.68
N LYS A 32 -5.85 13.27 1.21
CA LYS A 32 -5.99 14.71 1.45
C LYS A 32 -6.20 15.42 0.12
N ASP A 33 -7.36 16.05 -0.02
CA ASP A 33 -7.74 16.84 -1.18
C ASP A 33 -7.75 18.32 -0.79
N LYS A 34 -6.86 19.10 -1.39
CA LYS A 34 -6.76 20.53 -1.18
C LYS A 34 -7.23 21.25 -2.44
N SER A 35 -8.25 22.11 -2.29
CA SER A 35 -8.76 23.01 -3.34
C SER A 35 -8.83 24.42 -2.79
N GLY A 36 -7.98 25.30 -3.31
CA GLY A 36 -7.81 26.66 -2.77
C GLY A 36 -7.41 26.63 -1.30
N ASN A 37 -8.22 27.25 -0.43
CA ASN A 37 -8.00 27.30 1.02
C ASN A 37 -8.68 26.15 1.79
N THR A 38 -9.44 25.29 1.12
CA THR A 38 -10.15 24.19 1.75
C THR A 38 -9.35 22.91 1.62
N THR A 39 -9.21 22.17 2.73
CA THR A 39 -8.61 20.84 2.76
C THR A 39 -9.63 19.84 3.30
N ILE A 40 -9.93 18.82 2.52
CA ILE A 40 -10.79 17.71 2.91
C ILE A 40 -9.89 16.49 3.11
N SER A 41 -10.03 15.82 4.24
CA SER A 41 -9.32 14.57 4.54
C SER A 41 -10.32 13.45 4.67
N SER A 42 -10.02 12.32 4.04
CA SER A 42 -10.84 11.10 4.14
C SER A 42 -9.94 9.91 4.42
N SER A 43 -10.40 9.01 5.28
CA SER A 43 -9.65 7.79 5.64
C SER A 43 -10.44 6.56 5.23
N ASN A 44 -9.74 5.62 4.62
CA ASN A 44 -10.24 4.31 4.22
C ASN A 44 -9.43 3.24 4.92
N SER A 45 -10.06 2.16 5.33
CA SER A 45 -9.39 1.02 5.95
C SER A 45 -9.42 -0.18 5.02
N GLY A 46 -8.43 -1.05 5.11
CA GLY A 46 -8.40 -2.22 4.26
C GLY A 46 -7.25 -3.17 4.56
N PHE A 47 -6.98 -4.04 3.62
CA PHE A 47 -5.94 -5.06 3.73
C PHE A 47 -5.07 -5.07 2.48
N PHE A 48 -3.90 -5.65 2.60
CA PHE A 48 -2.99 -5.88 1.48
C PHE A 48 -2.29 -7.23 1.64
N LEU A 49 -1.91 -7.79 0.50
CA LEU A 49 -1.13 -9.00 0.39
C LEU A 49 0.08 -8.68 -0.48
N GLY A 50 1.25 -9.16 -0.12
CA GLY A 50 2.45 -8.90 -0.88
C GLY A 50 3.56 -9.93 -0.67
N GLY A 51 4.62 -9.74 -1.45
CA GLY A 51 5.87 -10.45 -1.32
C GLY A 51 7.04 -9.56 -1.66
N ALA A 52 8.20 -9.88 -1.11
CA ALA A 52 9.42 -9.14 -1.36
C ALA A 52 10.65 -10.07 -1.34
N MET A 53 11.73 -9.61 -1.98
CA MET A 53 13.04 -10.25 -1.96
C MET A 53 14.04 -9.28 -1.33
N ASN A 54 14.89 -9.78 -0.42
CA ASN A 54 15.93 -8.96 0.17
C ASN A 54 17.29 -9.29 -0.47
N PHE A 55 17.96 -8.28 -1.00
CA PHE A 55 19.31 -8.36 -1.52
C PHE A 55 20.26 -7.67 -0.55
N GLU A 56 21.04 -8.43 0.15
CA GLU A 56 22.07 -7.91 1.04
C GLU A 56 23.21 -7.28 0.20
N ILE A 57 23.56 -6.03 0.54
CA ILE A 57 24.62 -5.27 -0.14
C ILE A 57 25.88 -5.23 0.75
N ALA A 58 25.69 -5.09 2.06
CA ALA A 58 26.72 -5.09 3.08
C ALA A 58 26.13 -5.65 4.36
N ASP A 59 26.97 -5.90 5.36
CA ASP A 59 26.58 -6.44 6.66
C ASP A 59 25.39 -5.63 7.26
N GLY A 60 24.26 -6.29 7.36
CA GLY A 60 23.00 -5.71 7.81
C GLY A 60 22.30 -4.74 6.83
N LEU A 61 22.96 -4.30 5.75
CA LEU A 61 22.38 -3.37 4.77
C LEU A 61 21.84 -4.13 3.56
N GLY A 62 20.58 -3.89 3.21
CA GLY A 62 19.95 -4.54 2.08
C GLY A 62 19.06 -3.62 1.24
N VAL A 63 18.68 -4.10 0.07
CA VAL A 63 17.62 -3.54 -0.79
C VAL A 63 16.53 -4.57 -0.97
N GLN A 64 15.30 -4.19 -0.71
CA GLN A 64 14.15 -5.07 -0.75
C GLN A 64 13.10 -4.55 -1.72
N PRO A 65 13.15 -4.94 -3.01
CA PRO A 65 12.02 -4.76 -3.91
C PRO A 65 10.87 -5.68 -3.53
N GLY A 66 9.65 -5.15 -3.65
CA GLY A 66 8.44 -5.87 -3.34
C GLY A 66 7.31 -5.62 -4.32
N LEU A 67 6.25 -6.41 -4.17
CA LEU A 67 5.00 -6.25 -4.90
C LEU A 67 3.85 -6.47 -3.94
N GLU A 68 2.92 -5.53 -3.89
CA GLU A 68 1.75 -5.57 -3.01
C GLU A 68 0.47 -5.34 -3.80
N VAL A 69 -0.60 -6.05 -3.45
CA VAL A 69 -1.96 -5.76 -3.91
C VAL A 69 -2.77 -5.38 -2.70
N GLY A 70 -3.38 -4.21 -2.75
CA GLY A 70 -4.15 -3.65 -1.65
C GLY A 70 -5.60 -3.36 -2.03
N TYR A 71 -6.44 -3.53 -1.04
CA TYR A 71 -7.82 -3.08 -1.01
C TYR A 71 -8.00 -2.10 0.14
N SER A 72 -8.72 -1.02 -0.07
CA SER A 72 -9.22 -0.17 1.00
C SER A 72 -10.62 0.35 0.66
N GLY A 73 -11.42 0.58 1.70
CA GLY A 73 -12.76 1.06 1.53
C GLY A 73 -13.31 1.68 2.81
N ARG A 74 -14.45 2.35 2.66
CA ARG A 74 -15.26 2.87 3.75
C ARG A 74 -16.72 2.84 3.35
N THR A 75 -17.58 2.82 4.35
CA THR A 75 -19.03 3.00 4.18
C THR A 75 -19.44 4.21 5.02
N GLU A 76 -20.13 5.15 4.41
CA GLU A 76 -20.71 6.31 5.07
C GLU A 76 -22.23 6.22 4.99
N ASN A 77 -22.90 6.30 6.13
CA ASN A 77 -24.36 6.35 6.17
C ASN A 77 -24.78 7.80 5.93
N THR A 78 -25.45 8.04 4.82
CA THR A 78 -25.99 9.35 4.47
C THR A 78 -27.51 9.34 4.56
N VAL A 79 -28.12 10.51 4.57
CA VAL A 79 -29.60 10.65 4.57
C VAL A 79 -30.23 10.04 3.31
N LEU A 80 -29.45 9.88 2.24
CA LEU A 80 -29.87 9.32 0.94
C LEU A 80 -29.58 7.82 0.78
N GLY A 81 -28.98 7.20 1.81
CA GLY A 81 -28.56 5.80 1.78
C GLY A 81 -27.06 5.63 2.07
N ASP A 82 -26.59 4.39 1.99
CA ASP A 82 -25.19 4.06 2.22
C ASP A 82 -24.33 4.42 1.01
N ASP A 83 -23.32 5.26 1.24
CA ASP A 83 -22.25 5.51 0.28
C ASP A 83 -21.08 4.57 0.55
N LYS A 84 -20.68 3.78 -0.46
CA LYS A 84 -19.63 2.77 -0.35
C LYS A 84 -18.47 3.11 -1.27
N PHE A 85 -17.36 3.52 -0.66
CA PHE A 85 -16.10 3.73 -1.36
C PHE A 85 -15.27 2.44 -1.36
N SER A 86 -14.69 2.10 -2.49
CA SER A 86 -13.77 0.97 -2.61
C SER A 86 -12.65 1.27 -3.59
N MET A 87 -11.43 0.95 -3.20
CA MET A 87 -10.22 1.18 -3.97
C MET A 87 -9.35 -0.08 -3.99
N TRP A 88 -8.90 -0.45 -5.18
CA TRP A 88 -7.91 -1.51 -5.40
C TRP A 88 -6.69 -0.92 -6.08
N GLY A 89 -5.52 -1.42 -5.71
CA GLY A 89 -4.29 -0.99 -6.34
C GLY A 89 -3.14 -1.97 -6.17
N ILE A 90 -2.12 -1.74 -6.96
CA ILE A 90 -0.83 -2.43 -6.88
C ILE A 90 0.20 -1.42 -6.40
N LYS A 91 1.06 -1.83 -5.46
CA LYS A 91 2.21 -1.04 -5.01
C LYS A 91 3.49 -1.83 -5.24
N ILE A 92 4.51 -1.15 -5.71
CA ILE A 92 5.86 -1.66 -5.93
C ILE A 92 6.79 -0.84 -5.05
N PRO A 93 7.08 -1.28 -3.82
CA PRO A 93 8.07 -0.65 -2.95
C PRO A 93 9.48 -1.10 -3.36
N ILE A 94 10.47 -0.23 -3.15
CA ILE A 94 11.90 -0.55 -3.24
C ILE A 94 12.54 0.01 -1.96
N ASP A 95 12.55 -0.81 -0.92
CA ASP A 95 13.00 -0.42 0.41
C ASP A 95 14.51 -0.63 0.55
N VAL A 96 15.24 0.37 1.01
CA VAL A 96 16.59 0.21 1.56
C VAL A 96 16.43 -0.05 3.04
N ASN A 97 17.03 -1.10 3.56
CA ASN A 97 16.88 -1.51 4.94
C ASN A 97 18.23 -1.71 5.63
N TYR A 98 18.22 -1.53 6.93
CA TYR A 98 19.34 -1.86 7.80
C TYR A 98 18.85 -2.68 8.99
N GLY A 99 19.39 -3.90 9.11
CA GLY A 99 19.05 -4.87 10.14
C GLY A 99 20.10 -4.91 11.25
N ILE A 100 19.64 -5.02 12.50
CA ILE A 100 20.47 -5.18 13.69
C ILE A 100 19.95 -6.41 14.43
N GLU A 101 20.83 -7.35 14.72
CA GLU A 101 20.53 -8.47 15.60
C GLU A 101 20.43 -7.97 17.04
N LEU A 102 19.24 -8.03 17.63
CA LEU A 102 18.99 -7.62 19.02
C LEU A 102 19.24 -8.76 20.01
N ALA A 103 18.98 -9.98 19.58
CA ALA A 103 19.17 -11.21 20.34
C ALA A 103 19.23 -12.38 19.35
N PRO A 104 19.73 -13.55 19.74
CA PRO A 104 19.61 -14.75 18.93
C PRO A 104 18.16 -14.93 18.44
N ASP A 105 17.96 -15.14 17.15
CA ASP A 105 16.64 -15.29 16.52
C ASP A 105 15.78 -14.01 16.43
N PHE A 106 16.30 -12.80 16.73
CA PHE A 106 15.57 -11.54 16.63
C PHE A 106 16.37 -10.47 15.88
N ILE A 107 15.96 -10.15 14.65
CA ILE A 107 16.56 -9.10 13.83
C ILE A 107 15.57 -7.95 13.68
N LEU A 108 15.93 -6.78 14.20
CA LEU A 108 15.18 -5.55 13.99
C LEU A 108 15.75 -4.80 12.80
N SER A 109 14.93 -4.52 11.78
CA SER A 109 15.32 -3.73 10.62
C SER A 109 14.51 -2.45 10.55
N VAL A 110 15.18 -1.35 10.21
CA VAL A 110 14.55 -0.10 9.79
C VAL A 110 14.65 0.02 8.28
N TYR A 111 13.67 0.64 7.64
CA TYR A 111 13.68 0.80 6.20
C TYR A 111 13.12 2.14 5.75
N ALA A 112 13.58 2.58 4.59
CA ALA A 112 12.98 3.65 3.83
C ALA A 112 13.22 3.43 2.34
N GLY A 113 12.27 3.85 1.50
CA GLY A 113 12.46 3.72 0.06
C GLY A 113 11.31 4.27 -0.77
N PRO A 114 11.54 4.50 -2.07
CA PRO A 114 10.50 4.93 -2.98
C PRO A 114 9.48 3.82 -3.22
N SER A 115 8.25 4.22 -3.49
CA SER A 115 7.18 3.32 -3.92
C SER A 115 6.44 3.87 -5.13
N VAL A 116 6.07 2.98 -6.04
CA VAL A 116 5.17 3.28 -7.16
C VAL A 116 3.84 2.62 -6.87
N TYR A 117 2.75 3.37 -6.99
CA TYR A 117 1.40 2.89 -6.83
C TYR A 117 0.63 3.00 -8.14
N VAL A 118 -0.11 1.94 -8.49
CA VAL A 118 -1.00 1.91 -9.65
C VAL A 118 -2.41 1.56 -9.20
N GLY A 119 -3.32 2.50 -9.29
CA GLY A 119 -4.73 2.29 -8.99
C GLY A 119 -5.42 1.44 -10.06
N LEU A 120 -6.04 0.34 -9.65
CA LEU A 120 -6.80 -0.55 -10.54
C LEU A 120 -8.26 -0.11 -10.65
N SER A 121 -8.89 0.19 -9.52
CA SER A 121 -10.26 0.71 -9.46
C SER A 121 -10.42 1.64 -8.27
N TYR A 122 -11.26 2.64 -8.44
CA TYR A 122 -11.69 3.54 -7.37
C TYR A 122 -13.16 3.83 -7.60
N ASN A 123 -14.02 3.10 -6.92
CA ASN A 123 -15.45 3.13 -7.12
C ASN A 123 -16.13 3.76 -5.89
N ASP A 124 -17.09 4.61 -6.20
CA ASP A 124 -18.04 5.16 -5.25
C ASP A 124 -19.43 4.66 -5.65
N LYS A 125 -20.11 3.99 -4.74
CA LYS A 125 -21.45 3.48 -4.96
C LYS A 125 -22.44 4.22 -4.07
N MET A 126 -23.24 5.07 -4.71
CA MET A 126 -24.33 5.80 -4.08
C MET A 126 -25.65 5.18 -4.55
N GLY A 127 -26.34 4.45 -3.68
CA GLY A 127 -27.55 3.69 -4.01
C GLY A 127 -27.30 2.68 -5.13
N ASN A 128 -27.97 2.84 -6.29
CA ASN A 128 -27.82 1.97 -7.46
C ASN A 128 -26.80 2.46 -8.49
N THR A 129 -26.21 3.64 -8.29
CA THR A 129 -25.25 4.23 -9.24
C THR A 129 -23.82 4.00 -8.74
N THR A 130 -22.94 3.58 -9.65
CA THR A 130 -21.51 3.42 -9.38
C THR A 130 -20.72 4.41 -10.22
N TYR A 131 -19.88 5.20 -9.58
CA TYR A 131 -18.98 6.16 -10.20
C TYR A 131 -17.55 5.65 -10.16
N ASP A 132 -16.83 5.68 -11.29
CA ASP A 132 -15.39 5.42 -11.32
C ASP A 132 -14.66 6.77 -11.25
N TRP A 133 -13.86 6.96 -10.20
CA TRP A 133 -13.09 8.18 -9.97
C TRP A 133 -11.78 8.22 -10.75
N TYR A 134 -11.27 7.04 -11.21
CA TYR A 134 -10.07 7.03 -12.03
C TYR A 134 -10.40 7.40 -13.49
N GLY A 135 -9.53 8.26 -14.04
CA GLY A 135 -9.66 8.73 -15.41
C GLY A 135 -10.42 10.04 -15.55
N ASN A 136 -11.33 10.38 -14.63
CA ASN A 136 -12.08 11.63 -14.66
C ASN A 136 -11.65 12.63 -13.58
N THR A 137 -11.22 12.14 -12.41
CA THR A 137 -10.91 13.00 -11.27
C THR A 137 -9.50 12.77 -10.75
N TYR A 138 -9.04 11.52 -10.72
CA TYR A 138 -7.74 11.13 -10.19
C TYR A 138 -6.93 10.30 -11.18
N ASN A 139 -5.61 10.54 -11.17
CA ASN A 139 -4.66 9.72 -11.91
C ASN A 139 -4.46 8.37 -11.22
N ARG A 140 -4.29 7.31 -12.01
CA ARG A 140 -4.03 5.96 -11.50
C ARG A 140 -2.63 5.81 -10.93
N LEU A 141 -1.65 6.58 -11.45
CA LEU A 141 -0.26 6.50 -11.03
C LEU A 141 -0.01 7.39 -9.80
N GLY A 142 0.65 6.83 -8.81
CA GLY A 142 1.14 7.52 -7.62
C GLY A 142 2.62 7.20 -7.39
N LEU A 143 3.32 8.14 -6.76
CA LEU A 143 4.66 7.96 -6.22
C LEU A 143 4.63 8.28 -4.74
N GLY A 144 5.35 7.49 -3.96
CA GLY A 144 5.44 7.64 -2.52
C GLY A 144 6.85 7.41 -1.99
N LEU A 145 7.00 7.69 -0.71
CA LEU A 145 8.15 7.34 0.11
C LEU A 145 7.63 6.49 1.28
N GLY A 146 8.01 5.23 1.29
CA GLY A 146 7.76 4.33 2.40
C GLY A 146 8.83 4.42 3.46
N MET A 147 8.47 4.27 4.72
CA MET A 147 9.40 4.17 5.85
C MET A 147 8.77 3.35 6.98
N GLY A 148 9.62 2.70 7.78
CA GLY A 148 9.13 1.91 8.89
C GLY A 148 10.17 0.99 9.49
N ALA A 149 9.68 -0.04 10.17
CA ALA A 149 10.52 -1.06 10.76
C ALA A 149 9.84 -2.43 10.68
N TRP A 150 10.64 -3.48 10.71
CA TRP A 150 10.15 -4.84 10.93
C TRP A 150 11.06 -5.60 11.88
N CYS A 151 10.50 -6.62 12.49
CA CYS A 151 11.22 -7.58 13.30
C CYS A 151 11.07 -8.97 12.66
N ASP A 152 12.20 -9.61 12.37
CA ASP A 152 12.27 -11.00 11.96
C ASP A 152 12.51 -11.87 13.20
N ILE A 153 11.67 -12.89 13.36
CA ILE A 153 11.63 -13.78 14.50
C ILE A 153 11.96 -15.18 14.01
N LYS A 154 13.08 -15.73 14.44
CA LYS A 154 13.56 -17.08 14.10
C LYS A 154 13.69 -17.33 12.60
N ASP A 155 13.94 -16.28 11.82
CA ASP A 155 13.98 -16.34 10.35
C ASP A 155 12.74 -16.99 9.70
N VAL A 156 11.60 -16.96 10.42
CA VAL A 156 10.33 -17.56 9.98
C VAL A 156 9.21 -16.54 9.92
N ILE A 157 9.11 -15.66 10.90
CA ILE A 157 8.01 -14.72 11.04
C ILE A 157 8.57 -13.28 10.96
N ARG A 158 7.97 -12.47 10.11
CA ARG A 158 8.19 -11.01 10.06
C ARG A 158 6.97 -10.27 10.55
N VAL A 159 7.18 -9.33 11.46
CA VAL A 159 6.16 -8.34 11.86
C VAL A 159 6.65 -6.97 11.39
N LYS A 160 5.86 -6.29 10.56
CA LYS A 160 6.22 -5.01 9.93
C LYS A 160 5.21 -3.93 10.29
N VAL A 161 5.70 -2.74 10.63
CA VAL A 161 4.93 -1.50 10.72
C VAL A 161 5.55 -0.48 9.78
N GLY A 162 4.71 0.25 9.05
CA GLY A 162 5.19 1.21 8.06
C GLY A 162 4.23 2.36 7.82
N TYR A 163 4.78 3.41 7.25
CA TYR A 163 4.06 4.57 6.79
C TYR A 163 4.50 4.91 5.37
N ASP A 164 3.54 5.03 4.45
CA ASP A 164 3.75 5.52 3.09
C ASP A 164 3.28 6.96 2.98
N LEU A 165 4.17 7.85 2.56
CA LEU A 165 3.89 9.24 2.26
C LEU A 165 3.71 9.43 0.76
N GLY A 166 2.51 9.76 0.30
CA GLY A 166 2.26 10.09 -1.10
C GLY A 166 2.91 11.42 -1.50
N LEU A 167 3.76 11.37 -2.50
CA LEU A 167 4.51 12.53 -2.99
C LEU A 167 3.84 13.20 -4.20
N LEU A 168 3.27 12.38 -5.10
CA LEU A 168 2.68 12.87 -6.34
C LEU A 168 1.27 13.43 -6.12
N ASN A 169 1.00 14.59 -6.71
CA ASN A 169 -0.37 15.08 -6.85
C ASN A 169 -1.13 14.21 -7.87
N ARG A 170 -2.16 13.50 -7.40
CA ARG A 170 -2.96 12.60 -8.24
C ARG A 170 -4.24 13.24 -8.77
N ALA A 171 -4.57 14.48 -8.40
CA ALA A 171 -5.67 15.21 -9.02
C ALA A 171 -5.41 15.42 -10.51
N GLN A 172 -6.44 15.28 -11.35
CA GLN A 172 -6.33 15.59 -12.78
C GLN A 172 -6.29 17.10 -13.03
N ASP A 173 -7.13 17.86 -12.33
CA ASP A 173 -7.07 19.32 -12.31
C ASP A 173 -5.99 19.77 -11.32
N LYS A 174 -4.73 19.77 -11.78
CA LYS A 174 -3.56 20.09 -10.95
C LYS A 174 -3.44 21.58 -10.61
N ASP A 175 -4.07 22.43 -11.37
CA ASP A 175 -3.97 23.90 -11.18
C ASP A 175 -4.81 24.34 -9.97
N ASN A 176 -5.95 23.67 -9.73
CA ASN A 176 -6.89 24.03 -8.68
C ASN A 176 -6.96 23.02 -7.54
N ARG A 177 -6.45 21.78 -7.73
CA ARG A 177 -6.55 20.70 -6.75
C ARG A 177 -5.23 19.99 -6.52
N ASN A 178 -5.01 19.58 -5.27
CA ASN A 178 -3.87 18.78 -4.87
C ASN A 178 -4.38 17.59 -4.03
N TYR A 179 -4.37 16.40 -4.64
CA TYR A 179 -4.75 15.17 -3.98
C TYR A 179 -3.55 14.27 -3.74
N LYS A 180 -3.29 13.93 -2.48
CA LYS A 180 -2.23 13.04 -2.05
C LYS A 180 -2.79 11.99 -1.09
N GLU A 181 -2.24 10.79 -1.16
CA GLU A 181 -2.59 9.69 -0.27
C GLU A 181 -1.39 9.33 0.60
N SER A 182 -1.67 9.00 1.86
CA SER A 182 -0.69 8.42 2.78
C SER A 182 -1.30 7.20 3.43
N ALA A 183 -0.50 6.21 3.80
CA ALA A 183 -1.00 4.99 4.41
C ALA A 183 -0.18 4.59 5.64
N LEU A 184 -0.87 4.27 6.72
CA LEU A 184 -0.30 3.53 7.85
C LEU A 184 -0.56 2.05 7.62
N MET A 185 0.48 1.21 7.77
CA MET A 185 0.44 -0.20 7.47
C MET A 185 0.98 -1.04 8.62
N PHE A 186 0.34 -2.18 8.82
CA PHE A 186 0.79 -3.23 9.72
C PHE A 186 0.67 -4.57 9.00
N SER A 187 1.69 -5.42 9.07
CA SER A 187 1.63 -6.74 8.44
C SER A 187 2.39 -7.81 9.22
N VAL A 188 1.99 -9.05 8.96
CA VAL A 188 2.68 -10.25 9.39
C VAL A 188 3.05 -11.04 8.15
N GLY A 189 4.27 -11.53 8.10
CA GLY A 189 4.83 -12.27 6.97
C GLY A 189 5.47 -13.58 7.40
N TYR A 190 5.62 -14.47 6.42
CA TYR A 190 6.37 -15.71 6.52
C TYR A 190 7.63 -15.58 5.66
N LEU A 191 8.77 -15.91 6.24
CA LEU A 191 10.07 -15.98 5.58
C LEU A 191 10.32 -17.40 5.08
N PHE A 192 10.88 -17.54 3.87
CA PHE A 192 11.13 -18.84 3.22
C PHE A 192 12.61 -19.18 3.24
#